data_70139502be3fe36a3d9da64200932d79
#
_entry.id   70139502be3fe36a3d9da64200932d79
#
_cell.length_a   1.000
_cell.length_b   1.000
_cell.length_c   1.000
_cell.angle_alpha   90.00
_cell.angle_beta   90.00
_cell.angle_gamma   90.00
#
_symmetry.space_group_name_H-M   'P 1'
#
loop_
_entity.id
_entity.type
_entity.pdbx_description
1 polymer ?
#
loop_
_entity_poly.entity_id
_entity_poly.type
_entity_poly.pdbx_seq_one_letter_code
_entity_poly.pdbx_strand_id
1 'polypeptide(L)'
;MNITRLRDDLKLTKAQRILFDAYVDKITTLGDDIQRSKVTLRSTINVDLASPQQFGQMIDLARNRLTAIEDIADAGTLLFASLSADQKSIANSRLAALVTPLLAGGPMVGMGDPGLRGKRVGAP
;
A
#
# COMPACT_ATOMS: atom_id res chain seq x y z
N MET A 1 1.14 -7.39 8.93
CA MET A 1 2.28 -6.77 8.28
C MET A 1 3.44 -6.68 9.24
N ASN A 2 4.61 -7.05 8.79
CA ASN A 2 5.73 -7.20 9.68
C ASN A 2 6.74 -6.08 9.61
N ILE A 3 6.27 -4.87 9.84
CA ILE A 3 7.12 -3.68 9.79
C ILE A 3 8.21 -3.75 10.85
N THR A 4 7.82 -4.07 12.07
CA THR A 4 8.78 -4.16 13.19
C THR A 4 9.83 -5.23 12.93
N ARG A 5 9.40 -6.37 12.41
CA ARG A 5 10.31 -7.46 12.11
C ARG A 5 11.30 -7.09 11.01
N LEU A 6 10.82 -6.42 9.96
CA LEU A 6 11.69 -5.96 8.90
C LEU A 6 12.71 -4.97 9.42
N ARG A 7 12.27 -4.02 10.24
CA ARG A 7 13.16 -3.04 10.84
C ARG A 7 14.24 -3.72 11.68
N ASP A 8 13.83 -4.71 12.48
CA ASP A 8 14.77 -5.44 13.33
C ASP A 8 15.78 -6.24 12.50
N ASP A 9 15.30 -6.89 11.45
CA ASP A 9 16.16 -7.69 10.59
C ASP A 9 17.18 -6.86 9.84
N LEU A 10 16.82 -5.63 9.49
CA LEU A 10 17.72 -4.73 8.78
C LEU A 10 18.81 -4.14 9.67
N LYS A 11 18.58 -4.11 10.96
CA LYS A 11 19.55 -3.54 11.90
C LYS A 11 20.00 -2.14 11.49
N LEU A 12 19.01 -1.26 11.33
CA LEU A 12 19.23 0.08 10.79
C LEU A 12 20.07 0.95 11.70
N THR A 13 20.92 1.79 11.12
CA THR A 13 21.57 2.87 11.86
C THR A 13 20.51 3.91 12.23
N LYS A 14 20.90 4.85 13.09
CA LYS A 14 19.98 5.90 13.50
C LYS A 14 19.48 6.72 12.30
N ALA A 15 20.39 7.08 11.40
CA ALA A 15 20.02 7.84 10.21
C ALA A 15 19.11 7.03 9.28
N GLN A 16 19.41 5.75 9.11
CA GLN A 16 18.58 4.87 8.29
C GLN A 16 17.20 4.68 8.90
N ARG A 17 17.11 4.65 10.22
CA ARG A 17 15.83 4.50 10.90
C ARG A 17 14.90 5.67 10.62
N ILE A 18 15.47 6.88 10.56
CA ILE A 18 14.67 8.06 10.21
C ILE A 18 14.05 7.89 8.83
N LEU A 19 14.83 7.41 7.85
CA LEU A 19 14.34 7.18 6.50
C LEU A 19 13.32 6.05 6.46
N PHE A 20 13.54 5.00 7.25
CA PHE A 20 12.60 3.89 7.33
C PHE A 20 11.27 4.33 7.91
N ASP A 21 11.31 5.12 8.99
CA ASP A 21 10.10 5.60 9.63
C ASP A 21 9.31 6.53 8.70
N ALA A 22 10.01 7.35 7.90
CA ALA A 22 9.36 8.20 6.93
C ALA A 22 8.66 7.36 5.85
N TYR A 23 9.30 6.30 5.40
CA TYR A 23 8.72 5.38 4.41
C TYR A 23 7.46 4.71 4.97
N VAL A 24 7.54 4.19 6.18
CA VAL A 24 6.41 3.53 6.83
C VAL A 24 5.27 4.52 7.08
N ASP A 25 5.59 5.74 7.45
CA ASP A 25 4.59 6.77 7.69
C ASP A 25 3.78 7.05 6.42
N LYS A 26 4.45 7.11 5.27
CA LYS A 26 3.76 7.32 4.01
C LYS A 26 2.87 6.13 3.65
N ILE A 27 3.31 4.92 3.94
CA ILE A 27 2.50 3.72 3.71
C ILE A 27 1.27 3.74 4.61
N THR A 28 1.43 4.10 5.87
CA THR A 28 0.32 4.18 6.81
C THR A 28 -0.69 5.22 6.36
N THR A 29 -0.21 6.37 5.89
CA THR A 29 -1.07 7.42 5.37
C THR A 29 -1.88 6.91 4.17
N LEU A 30 -1.23 6.18 3.26
CA LEU A 30 -1.94 5.61 2.11
C LEU A 30 -3.02 4.63 2.57
N GLY A 31 -2.70 3.77 3.54
CA GLY A 31 -3.67 2.82 4.07
C GLY A 31 -4.89 3.51 4.66
N ASP A 32 -4.67 4.57 5.42
CA ASP A 32 -5.75 5.35 6.00
C ASP A 32 -6.58 6.03 4.91
N ASP A 33 -5.93 6.57 3.89
CA ASP A 33 -6.62 7.21 2.78
C ASP A 33 -7.48 6.20 2.00
N ILE A 34 -6.98 4.98 1.82
CA ILE A 34 -7.73 3.94 1.15
C ILE A 34 -8.99 3.60 1.93
N GLN A 35 -8.89 3.51 3.25
CA GLN A 35 -10.06 3.22 4.07
C GLN A 35 -11.07 4.35 3.99
N ARG A 36 -10.63 5.60 4.07
CA ARG A 36 -11.54 6.73 3.92
C ARG A 36 -12.17 6.76 2.54
N SER A 37 -11.40 6.42 1.50
CA SER A 37 -11.93 6.39 0.14
C SER A 37 -13.01 5.34 -0.04
N LYS A 38 -12.87 4.19 0.61
CA LYS A 38 -13.89 3.15 0.57
C LYS A 38 -15.21 3.63 1.16
N VAL A 39 -15.14 4.34 2.28
CA VAL A 39 -16.33 4.89 2.92
C VAL A 39 -16.96 5.95 2.03
N THR A 40 -16.14 6.86 1.50
CA THR A 40 -16.63 7.93 0.63
C THR A 40 -17.25 7.37 -0.63
N LEU A 41 -16.62 6.40 -1.26
CA LEU A 41 -17.13 5.81 -2.48
C LEU A 41 -18.45 5.08 -2.25
N ARG A 42 -18.56 4.38 -1.11
CA ARG A 42 -19.78 3.70 -0.74
C ARG A 42 -20.90 4.71 -0.53
N SER A 43 -20.61 5.84 0.11
CA SER A 43 -21.58 6.90 0.30
C SER A 43 -22.00 7.51 -1.03
N THR A 44 -21.05 7.69 -1.94
CA THR A 44 -21.30 8.25 -3.25
C THR A 44 -22.23 7.35 -4.06
N ILE A 45 -22.04 6.05 -3.97
CA ILE A 45 -22.90 5.10 -4.67
C ILE A 45 -24.33 5.18 -4.12
N ASN A 46 -24.46 5.46 -2.83
CA ASN A 46 -25.76 5.50 -2.18
C ASN A 46 -26.51 6.81 -2.36
N VAL A 47 -25.86 7.85 -2.92
CA VAL A 47 -26.56 9.09 -3.19
C VAL A 47 -26.86 9.15 -4.68
N ASP A 48 -27.83 9.97 -5.02
CA ASP A 48 -28.30 10.04 -6.38
C ASP A 48 -27.47 11.02 -7.21
N LEU A 49 -26.23 10.64 -7.50
CA LEU A 49 -25.37 11.44 -8.35
C LEU A 49 -25.40 10.93 -9.76
N ALA A 50 -25.31 11.84 -10.72
CA ALA A 50 -25.21 11.47 -12.11
C ALA A 50 -23.88 10.74 -12.37
N SER A 51 -23.89 9.82 -13.31
CA SER A 51 -22.70 9.03 -13.64
C SER A 51 -21.47 9.87 -13.97
N PRO A 52 -21.56 10.97 -14.73
CA PRO A 52 -20.36 11.78 -14.98
C PRO A 52 -19.74 12.32 -13.71
N GLN A 53 -20.55 12.68 -12.71
CA GLN A 53 -20.03 13.16 -11.43
C GLN A 53 -19.36 12.04 -10.66
N GLN A 54 -19.92 10.82 -10.72
CA GLN A 54 -19.33 9.66 -10.09
C GLN A 54 -17.97 9.33 -10.71
N PHE A 55 -17.88 9.38 -12.03
CA PHE A 55 -16.62 9.16 -12.74
C PHE A 55 -15.57 10.20 -12.31
N GLY A 56 -15.97 11.46 -12.18
CA GLY A 56 -15.08 12.53 -11.73
C GLY A 56 -14.51 12.23 -10.34
N GLN A 57 -15.35 11.74 -9.44
CA GLN A 57 -14.88 11.39 -8.11
C GLN A 57 -13.91 10.20 -8.15
N MET A 58 -14.16 9.23 -9.00
CA MET A 58 -13.24 8.09 -9.16
C MET A 58 -11.90 8.55 -9.69
N ILE A 59 -11.88 9.47 -10.63
CA ILE A 59 -10.64 10.03 -11.16
C ILE A 59 -9.88 10.76 -10.09
N ASP A 60 -10.56 11.58 -9.29
CA ASP A 60 -9.89 12.32 -8.22
C ASP A 60 -9.27 11.37 -7.19
N LEU A 61 -9.99 10.31 -6.83
CA LEU A 61 -9.47 9.31 -5.91
C LEU A 61 -8.24 8.62 -6.49
N ALA A 62 -8.27 8.29 -7.78
CA ALA A 62 -7.15 7.63 -8.44
C ALA A 62 -5.93 8.55 -8.49
N ARG A 63 -6.13 9.84 -8.77
CA ARG A 63 -5.03 10.80 -8.78
C ARG A 63 -4.40 10.96 -7.41
N ASN A 64 -5.23 11.06 -6.38
CA ASN A 64 -4.74 11.19 -5.02
C ASN A 64 -3.93 9.96 -4.62
N ARG A 65 -4.40 8.78 -5.03
CA ARG A 65 -3.69 7.55 -4.74
C ARG A 65 -2.36 7.47 -5.48
N LEU A 66 -2.34 7.90 -6.74
CA LEU A 66 -1.10 7.93 -7.50
C LEU A 66 -0.06 8.83 -6.84
N THR A 67 -0.47 10.02 -6.41
CA THR A 67 0.43 10.94 -5.72
C THR A 67 0.99 10.30 -4.45
N ALA A 68 0.15 9.63 -3.69
CA ALA A 68 0.59 8.95 -2.46
C ALA A 68 1.58 7.83 -2.77
N ILE A 69 1.36 7.08 -3.85
CA ILE A 69 2.27 6.02 -4.27
C ILE A 69 3.61 6.61 -4.71
N GLU A 70 3.59 7.72 -5.41
CA GLU A 70 4.81 8.41 -5.81
C GLU A 70 5.62 8.86 -4.59
N ASP A 71 4.93 9.37 -3.57
CA ASP A 71 5.59 9.76 -2.32
C ASP A 71 6.23 8.57 -1.62
N ILE A 72 5.53 7.43 -1.62
CA ILE A 72 6.06 6.20 -1.06
C ILE A 72 7.29 5.75 -1.84
N ALA A 73 7.23 5.79 -3.16
CA ALA A 73 8.34 5.39 -4.01
C ALA A 73 9.57 6.27 -3.76
N ASP A 74 9.37 7.57 -3.61
CA ASP A 74 10.47 8.49 -3.33
C ASP A 74 11.11 8.17 -1.98
N ALA A 75 10.30 7.99 -0.95
CA ALA A 75 10.80 7.66 0.38
C ALA A 75 11.50 6.31 0.40
N GLY A 76 10.93 5.33 -0.31
CA GLY A 76 11.52 4.00 -0.41
C GLY A 76 12.85 4.00 -1.15
N THR A 77 12.95 4.82 -2.19
CA THR A 77 14.19 4.94 -2.95
C THR A 77 15.30 5.56 -2.10
N LEU A 78 14.97 6.60 -1.34
CA LEU A 78 15.94 7.21 -0.45
C LEU A 78 16.39 6.23 0.63
N LEU A 79 15.47 5.50 1.20
CA LEU A 79 15.79 4.50 2.20
C LEU A 79 16.70 3.42 1.61
N PHE A 80 16.33 2.86 0.48
CA PHE A 80 17.07 1.77 -0.15
C PHE A 80 18.49 2.23 -0.49
N ALA A 81 18.64 3.44 -1.00
CA ALA A 81 19.96 3.99 -1.35
C ALA A 81 20.87 4.13 -0.13
N SER A 82 20.29 4.28 1.05
CA SER A 82 21.07 4.42 2.28
C SER A 82 21.56 3.08 2.86
N LEU A 83 21.05 1.97 2.34
CA LEU A 83 21.32 0.65 2.90
C LEU A 83 22.65 0.10 2.42
N SER A 84 23.28 -0.73 3.25
CA SER A 84 24.46 -1.49 2.87
C SER A 84 24.04 -2.61 1.91
N ALA A 85 25.03 -3.27 1.30
CA ALA A 85 24.77 -4.39 0.40
C ALA A 85 24.00 -5.51 1.10
N ASP A 86 24.39 -5.83 2.33
CA ASP A 86 23.69 -6.87 3.10
C ASP A 86 22.27 -6.46 3.43
N GLN A 87 22.08 -5.21 3.83
CA GLN A 87 20.76 -4.69 4.12
C GLN A 87 19.88 -4.68 2.86
N LYS A 88 20.45 -4.32 1.72
CA LYS A 88 19.71 -4.34 0.45
C LYS A 88 19.22 -5.73 0.11
N SER A 89 20.03 -6.75 0.37
CA SER A 89 19.61 -8.12 0.14
C SER A 89 18.39 -8.50 0.97
N ILE A 90 18.36 -8.07 2.23
CA ILE A 90 17.22 -8.32 3.11
C ILE A 90 16.00 -7.53 2.65
N ALA A 91 16.20 -6.28 2.27
CA ALA A 91 15.11 -5.38 1.92
C ALA A 91 14.52 -5.62 0.54
N ASN A 92 15.26 -6.28 -0.34
CA ASN A 92 15.02 -6.27 -1.77
C ASN A 92 13.59 -6.62 -2.17
N SER A 93 12.98 -7.60 -1.55
CA SER A 93 11.58 -7.93 -1.84
C SER A 93 10.64 -7.47 -0.74
N ARG A 94 11.17 -7.14 0.42
CA ARG A 94 10.34 -6.89 1.60
C ARG A 94 9.84 -5.46 1.70
N LEU A 95 10.59 -4.49 1.19
CA LEU A 95 10.12 -3.11 1.20
C LEU A 95 8.87 -2.94 0.34
N ALA A 96 8.92 -3.44 -0.89
CA ALA A 96 7.76 -3.35 -1.77
C ALA A 96 6.59 -4.17 -1.25
N ALA A 97 6.87 -5.26 -0.56
CA ALA A 97 5.82 -6.11 -0.02
C ALA A 97 4.96 -5.42 1.03
N LEU A 98 5.45 -4.34 1.64
CA LEU A 98 4.64 -3.56 2.57
C LEU A 98 3.54 -2.78 1.84
N VAL A 99 3.76 -2.45 0.58
CA VAL A 99 2.83 -1.62 -0.20
C VAL A 99 1.92 -2.46 -1.08
N THR A 100 2.43 -3.56 -1.60
CA THR A 100 1.72 -4.39 -2.58
C THR A 100 0.28 -4.76 -2.15
N PRO A 101 0.04 -5.18 -0.91
CA PRO A 101 -1.32 -5.50 -0.50
C PRO A 101 -2.27 -4.31 -0.60
N LEU A 102 -1.79 -3.10 -0.36
CA LEU A 102 -2.63 -1.91 -0.47
C LEU A 102 -3.02 -1.65 -1.92
N LEU A 103 -2.08 -1.85 -2.84
CA LEU A 103 -2.34 -1.65 -4.26
C LEU A 103 -3.26 -2.71 -4.83
N ALA A 104 -3.22 -3.91 -4.27
CA ALA A 104 -4.04 -5.01 -4.73
C ALA A 104 -5.44 -5.00 -4.11
N GLY A 105 -5.81 -3.95 -3.40
CA GLY A 105 -7.12 -3.87 -2.78
C GLY A 105 -7.09 -4.19 -1.30
N GLY A 106 -5.91 -4.38 -0.77
CA GLY A 106 -5.72 -4.58 0.65
C GLY A 106 -6.10 -5.97 1.13
N PRO A 107 -6.23 -6.11 2.42
CA PRO A 107 -6.49 -7.41 3.03
C PRO A 107 -7.75 -8.07 2.52
N MET A 108 -8.69 -7.29 2.05
CA MET A 108 -9.91 -7.85 1.60
C MET A 108 -9.74 -8.74 0.41
N VAL A 109 -8.78 -8.38 -0.44
CA VAL A 109 -8.53 -9.20 -1.61
C VAL A 109 -7.97 -10.54 -1.16
N GLY A 110 -7.09 -10.51 -0.23
CA GLY A 110 -6.51 -11.73 0.27
C GLY A 110 -7.50 -12.68 0.81
N MET A 111 -8.57 -12.15 1.35
CA MET A 111 -9.52 -12.97 1.88
C MET A 111 -10.37 -13.53 0.85
N GLY A 112 -10.51 -12.87 -0.14
CA GLY A 112 -11.31 -13.40 -1.08
C GLY A 112 -10.80 -14.65 -1.52
N ASP A 113 -10.36 -14.94 -1.35
CA ASP A 113 -10.06 -16.00 -1.60
C ASP A 113 -9.60 -16.86 -1.93
N PRO A 114 -8.92 -16.49 -1.82
CA PRO A 114 -8.21 -17.39 -2.42
C PRO A 114 -8.68 -18.68 -2.37
N GLY A 115 -8.56 -19.14 -1.54
CA GLY A 115 -8.92 -20.40 -1.41
C GLY A 115 -10.15 -20.65 -2.02
N LEU A 116 -10.85 -19.75 -2.06
CA LEU A 116 -12.03 -19.95 -2.54
C LEU A 116 -12.05 -20.14 -3.88
N ARG A 117 -11.34 -19.63 -4.48
CA ARG A 117 -11.36 -19.76 -5.70
C ARG A 117 -10.89 -20.79 -6.18
N GLY A 118 -10.12 -21.03 -5.75
CA GLY A 118 -9.57 -22.10 -6.16
C GLY A 118 -10.44 -23.22 -6.16
N LYS A 119 -11.09 -23.23 -5.89
CA LYS A 119 -11.66 -24.13 -5.82
C LYS A 119 -12.66 -24.31 -6.54
N ARG A 120 -12.92 -23.66 -7.05
CA ARG A 120 -13.56 -23.77 -7.70
C ARG A 120 -13.70 -24.04 -8.49
N VAL A 121 -13.41 -23.93 -8.62
CA VAL A 121 -13.36 -24.00 -9.13
C VAL A 121 -13.40 -24.57 -9.69
N GLY A 122 -13.44 -24.71 -9.75
CA GLY A 122 -13.21 -25.02 -10.12
C GLY A 122 -13.60 -25.71 -10.50
N ALA A 123 -13.95 -25.68 -10.49
CA ALA A 123 -14.10 -25.98 -10.61
C ALA A 123 -14.34 -26.26 -11.07
N PRO A 124 -14.64 -26.53 -11.34
CA PRO A 124 -14.74 -26.63 -11.63
C PRO A 124 -14.68 -27.04 -11.92
#